data_7947ae59a8ff84f2e140482f5b46c9b7
#
_entry.id   7947ae59a8ff84f2e140482f5b46c9b7
#
_cell.length_a   1.000
_cell.length_b   1.000
_cell.length_c   1.000
_cell.angle_alpha   90.00
_cell.angle_beta   90.00
_cell.angle_gamma   90.00
#
_symmetry.space_group_name_H-M   'P 1'
#
loop_
_entity.id
_entity.type
_entity.pdbx_description
1 polymer ?
#
loop_
_entity_poly.entity_id
_entity_poly.type
_entity_poly.pdbx_seq_one_letter_code
_entity_poly.pdbx_strand_id
1 'polypeptide(L)'
;MNTLADSGYFVGLFNTKDHHHARCMAFFSGYTGLTTTTWAVFTKVCALLTHSKQNVFFAWAAKAQELGHLRIECPPGDAVMSLWALMDKYEDLPMGFCDASLLYLATSLKIHRIATTDLRDFTAYRLPGNKRFVHVLEQTA
;
A
#
# COMPACT_ATOMS: atom_id res chain seq x y z
N MET A 1 -11.54 8.57 -7.31
CA MET A 1 -10.87 8.44 -6.01
C MET A 1 -9.76 7.41 -6.12
N ASN A 2 -8.61 7.66 -5.53
CA ASN A 2 -7.45 6.79 -5.60
C ASN A 2 -6.90 6.55 -4.19
N THR A 3 -6.55 5.30 -3.90
CA THR A 3 -6.02 4.90 -2.58
C THR A 3 -4.78 4.05 -2.79
N LEU A 4 -3.70 4.39 -2.09
CA LEU A 4 -2.50 3.56 -2.06
C LEU A 4 -2.76 2.33 -1.20
N ALA A 5 -2.19 1.20 -1.59
CA ALA A 5 -2.32 -0.05 -0.83
C ALA A 5 -0.95 -0.57 -0.43
N ASP A 6 -0.78 -0.81 0.86
CA ASP A 6 0.38 -1.42 1.47
C ASP A 6 0.19 -2.94 1.60
N SER A 7 1.26 -3.64 1.91
CA SER A 7 1.27 -5.11 2.03
C SER A 7 0.30 -5.63 3.08
N GLY A 8 0.19 -4.96 4.23
CA GLY A 8 -0.73 -5.39 5.29
C GLY A 8 -2.19 -5.41 4.87
N TYR A 9 -2.59 -4.50 3.98
CA TYR A 9 -3.94 -4.51 3.41
C TYR A 9 -4.19 -5.77 2.57
N PHE A 10 -3.28 -6.08 1.66
CA PHE A 10 -3.42 -7.27 0.81
C PHE A 10 -3.35 -8.56 1.63
N VAL A 11 -2.42 -8.66 2.57
CA VAL A 11 -2.32 -9.82 3.45
C VAL A 11 -3.61 -9.98 4.27
N GLY A 12 -4.15 -8.88 4.78
CA GLY A 12 -5.41 -8.89 5.52
C GLY A 12 -6.58 -9.38 4.66
N LEU A 13 -6.62 -9.00 3.37
CA LEU A 13 -7.68 -9.47 2.46
C LEU A 13 -7.57 -10.96 2.17
N PHE A 14 -6.36 -11.45 1.87
CA PHE A 14 -6.17 -12.79 1.32
C PHE A 14 -5.78 -13.85 2.35
N ASN A 15 -5.58 -13.45 3.61
CA ASN A 15 -5.40 -14.36 4.72
C ASN A 15 -6.56 -14.20 5.71
N THR A 16 -7.54 -15.09 5.65
CA THR A 16 -8.73 -15.02 6.50
C THR A 16 -8.42 -15.14 7.99
N LYS A 17 -7.25 -15.65 8.34
CA LYS A 17 -6.77 -15.75 9.73
C LYS A 17 -6.00 -14.52 10.18
N ASP A 18 -5.78 -13.55 9.29
CA ASP A 18 -5.07 -12.32 9.64
C ASP A 18 -5.90 -11.50 10.63
N HIS A 19 -5.20 -10.91 11.59
CA HIS A 19 -5.81 -10.07 12.63
C HIS A 19 -6.64 -8.92 12.05
N HIS A 20 -6.26 -8.40 10.89
CA HIS A 20 -6.92 -7.26 10.26
C HIS A 20 -7.90 -7.65 9.14
N HIS A 21 -8.19 -8.95 8.99
CA HIS A 21 -9.00 -9.44 7.86
C HIS A 21 -10.36 -8.74 7.77
N ALA A 22 -11.10 -8.67 8.87
CA ALA A 22 -12.44 -8.08 8.87
C ALA A 22 -12.42 -6.61 8.45
N ARG A 23 -11.46 -5.85 8.95
CA ARG A 23 -11.33 -4.42 8.63
C ARG A 23 -10.96 -4.20 7.16
N CYS A 24 -10.03 -4.99 6.64
CA CYS A 24 -9.64 -4.94 5.24
C CYS A 24 -10.81 -5.30 4.32
N MET A 25 -11.57 -6.34 4.66
CA MET A 25 -12.74 -6.75 3.88
C MET A 25 -13.83 -5.69 3.91
N ALA A 26 -14.06 -5.05 5.05
CA ALA A 26 -15.07 -4.00 5.18
C ALA A 26 -14.75 -2.83 4.24
N PHE A 27 -13.49 -2.39 4.20
CA PHE A 27 -13.09 -1.33 3.27
C PHE A 27 -13.23 -1.78 1.82
N PHE A 28 -12.70 -2.96 1.50
CA PHE A 28 -12.73 -3.50 0.13
C PHE A 28 -14.15 -3.57 -0.42
N SER A 29 -15.09 -4.06 0.38
CA SER A 29 -16.48 -4.26 -0.05
C SER A 29 -17.19 -2.96 -0.41
N GLY A 30 -16.83 -1.85 0.24
CA GLY A 30 -17.47 -0.55 0.01
C GLY A 30 -16.71 0.39 -0.92
N TYR A 31 -15.50 0.00 -1.32
CA TYR A 31 -14.64 0.90 -2.10
C TYR A 31 -14.82 0.69 -3.60
N THR A 32 -15.19 1.75 -4.31
CA THR A 32 -15.42 1.72 -5.76
C THR A 32 -14.36 2.47 -6.56
N GLY A 33 -13.35 3.02 -5.89
CA GLY A 33 -12.30 3.79 -6.54
C GLY A 33 -11.13 2.93 -7.05
N LEU A 34 -10.10 3.61 -7.48
CA LEU A 34 -8.86 2.99 -7.94
C LEU A 34 -7.94 2.69 -6.75
N THR A 35 -7.31 1.54 -6.77
CA THR A 35 -6.24 1.18 -5.83
C THR A 35 -4.91 1.19 -6.58
N THR A 36 -3.92 1.90 -6.03
CA THR A 36 -2.58 1.98 -6.60
C THR A 36 -1.57 1.38 -5.63
N THR A 37 -0.65 0.57 -6.15
CA THR A 37 0.40 -0.07 -5.35
C THR A 37 1.69 -0.19 -6.16
N THR A 38 2.72 -0.83 -5.59
CA THR A 38 4.03 -1.00 -6.21
C THR A 38 4.42 -2.47 -6.27
N TRP A 39 5.37 -2.80 -7.15
CA TRP A 39 5.95 -4.16 -7.16
C TRP A 39 6.69 -4.49 -5.86
N ALA A 40 7.26 -3.49 -5.17
CA ALA A 40 7.87 -3.71 -3.86
C ALA A 40 6.85 -4.23 -2.84
N VAL A 41 5.62 -3.72 -2.89
CA VAL A 41 4.51 -4.22 -2.06
C VAL A 41 4.21 -5.68 -2.41
N PHE A 42 4.15 -6.02 -3.69
CA PHE A 42 3.92 -7.40 -4.14
C PHE A 42 4.98 -8.34 -3.59
N THR A 43 6.24 -7.93 -3.61
CA THR A 43 7.35 -8.74 -3.05
C THR A 43 7.08 -9.07 -1.58
N LYS A 44 6.68 -8.08 -0.79
CA LYS A 44 6.41 -8.27 0.63
C LYS A 44 5.17 -9.14 0.86
N VAL A 45 4.12 -8.96 0.05
CA VAL A 45 2.91 -9.79 0.12
C VAL A 45 3.26 -11.26 -0.15
N CYS A 46 4.07 -11.53 -1.17
CA CYS A 46 4.50 -12.89 -1.49
C CYS A 46 5.29 -13.53 -0.35
N ALA A 47 6.10 -12.74 0.37
CA ALA A 47 6.85 -13.25 1.52
C ALA A 47 5.94 -13.64 2.70
N LEU A 48 4.74 -13.09 2.77
CA LEU A 48 3.82 -13.27 3.89
C LEU A 48 2.66 -14.21 3.59
N LEU A 49 2.39 -14.53 2.33
CA LEU A 49 1.31 -15.43 1.93
C LEU A 49 1.84 -16.82 1.55
N THR A 50 1.09 -17.86 1.87
CA THR A 50 1.37 -19.21 1.37
C THR A 50 1.17 -19.27 -0.14
N HIS A 51 1.73 -20.28 -0.79
CA HIS A 51 1.62 -20.43 -2.25
C HIS A 51 0.16 -20.45 -2.74
N SER A 52 -0.72 -21.17 -2.06
CA SER A 52 -2.14 -21.24 -2.45
C SER A 52 -2.82 -19.87 -2.35
N LYS A 53 -2.48 -19.07 -1.33
CA LYS A 53 -3.02 -17.71 -1.18
C LYS A 53 -2.42 -16.74 -2.18
N GLN A 54 -1.14 -16.91 -2.53
CA GLN A 54 -0.51 -16.15 -3.61
C GLN A 54 -1.26 -16.34 -4.92
N ASN A 55 -1.66 -17.58 -5.22
CA ASN A 55 -2.42 -17.89 -6.44
C ASN A 55 -3.71 -17.08 -6.50
N VAL A 56 -4.46 -17.04 -5.41
CA VAL A 56 -5.71 -16.28 -5.32
C VAL A 56 -5.45 -14.77 -5.45
N PHE A 57 -4.40 -14.28 -4.77
CA PHE A 57 -4.02 -12.88 -4.81
C PHE A 57 -3.67 -12.43 -6.24
N PHE A 58 -2.83 -13.19 -6.95
CA PHE A 58 -2.43 -12.84 -8.31
C PHE A 58 -3.58 -12.93 -9.30
N ALA A 59 -4.46 -13.93 -9.15
CA ALA A 59 -5.66 -14.04 -9.99
C ALA A 59 -6.56 -12.82 -9.82
N TRP A 60 -6.78 -12.40 -8.56
CA TRP A 60 -7.54 -11.20 -8.27
C TRP A 60 -6.86 -9.95 -8.85
N ALA A 61 -5.54 -9.80 -8.65
CA ALA A 61 -4.81 -8.64 -9.12
C ALA A 61 -4.89 -8.49 -10.63
N ALA A 62 -4.71 -9.59 -11.37
CA ALA A 62 -4.82 -9.57 -12.83
C ALA A 62 -6.22 -9.12 -13.27
N LYS A 63 -7.26 -9.63 -12.64
CA LYS A 63 -8.64 -9.24 -12.96
C LYS A 63 -8.93 -7.78 -12.60
N ALA A 64 -8.44 -7.36 -11.45
CA ALA A 64 -8.61 -5.98 -11.01
C ALA A 64 -7.92 -4.98 -11.94
N GLN A 65 -6.73 -5.32 -12.47
CA GLN A 65 -6.05 -4.51 -13.48
C GLN A 65 -6.88 -4.43 -14.78
N GLU A 66 -7.37 -5.56 -15.23
CA GLU A 66 -8.20 -5.64 -16.44
C GLU A 66 -9.45 -4.76 -16.35
N LEU A 67 -10.07 -4.73 -15.16
CA LEU A 67 -11.26 -3.93 -14.90
C LEU A 67 -10.96 -2.46 -14.56
N GLY A 68 -9.69 -2.07 -14.47
CA GLY A 68 -9.31 -0.70 -14.12
C GLY A 68 -9.42 -0.36 -12.64
N HIS A 69 -9.50 -1.37 -11.76
CA HIS A 69 -9.61 -1.16 -10.32
C HIS A 69 -8.26 -1.18 -9.61
N LEU A 70 -7.22 -1.72 -10.24
CA LEU A 70 -5.88 -1.79 -9.67
C LEU A 70 -4.87 -1.24 -10.66
N ARG A 71 -3.98 -0.40 -10.16
CA ARG A 71 -2.84 0.11 -10.92
C ARG A 71 -1.56 -0.22 -10.16
N ILE A 72 -0.59 -0.78 -10.85
CA ILE A 72 0.75 -1.00 -10.29
C ILE A 72 1.66 0.04 -10.91
N GLU A 73 2.17 0.93 -10.08
CA GLU A 73 3.09 1.99 -10.46
C GLU A 73 4.41 1.79 -9.74
N CYS A 74 5.49 2.28 -10.31
CA CYS A 74 6.81 2.21 -9.68
C CYS A 74 7.50 3.56 -9.78
N PRO A 75 8.35 3.90 -8.80
CA PRO A 75 9.27 5.00 -9.00
C PRO A 75 10.11 4.75 -10.25
N PRO A 76 10.45 5.80 -11.03
CA PRO A 76 11.25 5.61 -12.24
C PRO A 76 12.66 5.14 -11.91
N GLY A 77 13.35 4.56 -12.91
CA GLY A 77 14.69 4.00 -12.71
C GLY A 77 15.74 5.00 -12.24
N ASP A 78 15.51 6.30 -12.45
CA ASP A 78 16.43 7.35 -12.00
C ASP A 78 16.08 7.91 -10.61
N ALA A 79 15.12 7.31 -9.91
CA ALA A 79 14.67 7.78 -8.59
C ALA A 79 15.52 7.25 -7.42
N VAL A 80 16.68 6.66 -7.67
CA VAL A 80 17.49 6.00 -6.64
C VAL A 80 17.80 6.95 -5.47
N MET A 81 18.30 8.14 -5.75
CA MET A 81 18.65 9.07 -4.68
C MET A 81 17.43 9.70 -4.01
N SER A 82 16.35 9.88 -4.73
CA SER A 82 15.09 10.36 -4.13
C SER A 82 14.52 9.35 -3.14
N LEU A 83 14.58 8.06 -3.47
CA LEU A 83 14.15 6.98 -2.58
C LEU A 83 15.05 6.88 -1.35
N TRP A 84 16.37 6.96 -1.56
CA TRP A 84 17.31 6.96 -0.45
C TRP A 84 17.10 8.15 0.48
N ALA A 85 16.84 9.34 -0.07
CA ALA A 85 16.57 10.52 0.74
C ALA A 85 15.36 10.34 1.66
N LEU A 86 14.31 9.65 1.19
CA LEU A 86 13.16 9.32 2.04
C LEU A 86 13.55 8.38 3.16
N MET A 87 14.29 7.32 2.85
CA MET A 87 14.72 6.33 3.85
C MET A 87 15.65 6.97 4.88
N ASP A 88 16.54 7.84 4.45
CA ASP A 88 17.46 8.56 5.32
C ASP A 88 16.73 9.54 6.23
N LYS A 89 15.76 10.27 5.70
CA LYS A 89 14.94 11.22 6.47
C LYS A 89 14.22 10.53 7.63
N TYR A 90 13.77 9.28 7.41
CA TYR A 90 13.02 8.51 8.40
C TYR A 90 13.84 7.39 9.03
N GLU A 91 15.15 7.55 9.15
CA GLU A 91 16.05 6.52 9.69
C GLU A 91 15.66 6.07 11.10
N ASP A 92 15.10 6.96 11.90
CA ASP A 92 14.66 6.66 13.28
C ASP A 92 13.41 5.77 13.32
N LEU A 93 12.69 5.68 12.20
CA LEU A 93 11.50 4.83 12.06
C LEU A 93 11.79 3.60 11.21
N PRO A 94 13.01 3.18 11.03
CA PRO A 94 13.59 2.40 9.93
C PRO A 94 12.64 2.19 8.76
N MET A 95 12.46 3.24 7.94
CA MET A 95 11.64 3.16 6.73
C MET A 95 12.22 2.13 5.77
N GLY A 96 11.47 1.06 5.49
CA GLY A 96 11.84 0.09 4.50
C GLY A 96 11.59 0.60 3.08
N PHE A 97 12.17 -0.09 2.09
CA PHE A 97 12.05 0.30 0.69
C PHE A 97 10.59 0.25 0.21
N CYS A 98 9.81 -0.68 0.70
CA CYS A 98 8.38 -0.79 0.36
C CYS A 98 7.65 0.50 0.73
N ASP A 99 7.84 1.00 1.96
CA ASP A 99 7.23 2.25 2.40
C ASP A 99 7.74 3.44 1.59
N ALA A 100 9.05 3.48 1.31
CA ALA A 100 9.64 4.54 0.50
C ALA A 100 9.00 4.58 -0.90
N SER A 101 8.75 3.43 -1.51
CA SER A 101 8.12 3.36 -2.82
C SER A 101 6.70 3.93 -2.81
N LEU A 102 5.94 3.66 -1.74
CA LEU A 102 4.59 4.19 -1.58
C LEU A 102 4.60 5.70 -1.31
N LEU A 103 5.51 6.17 -0.46
CA LEU A 103 5.61 7.59 -0.16
C LEU A 103 6.04 8.39 -1.39
N TYR A 104 6.92 7.81 -2.22
CA TYR A 104 7.30 8.40 -3.50
C TYR A 104 6.07 8.58 -4.40
N LEU A 105 5.25 7.55 -4.55
CA LEU A 105 4.03 7.62 -5.37
C LEU A 105 3.02 8.59 -4.78
N ALA A 106 2.86 8.60 -3.46
CA ALA A 106 1.95 9.54 -2.79
C ALA A 106 2.28 10.98 -3.17
N THR A 107 3.57 11.30 -3.21
CA THR A 107 4.05 12.63 -3.57
C THR A 107 3.88 12.91 -5.06
N SER A 108 4.34 12.00 -5.92
CA SER A 108 4.35 12.21 -7.36
C SER A 108 2.95 12.17 -7.99
N LEU A 109 2.07 11.31 -7.47
CA LEU A 109 0.71 11.15 -7.98
C LEU A 109 -0.32 11.92 -7.15
N LYS A 110 0.10 12.60 -6.08
CA LYS A 110 -0.76 13.37 -5.18
C LYS A 110 -1.88 12.52 -4.59
N ILE A 111 -1.52 11.34 -4.12
CA ILE A 111 -2.45 10.42 -3.45
C ILE A 111 -2.17 10.49 -1.95
N HIS A 112 -3.17 10.87 -1.16
CA HIS A 112 -3.02 11.00 0.29
C HIS A 112 -3.81 9.96 1.09
N ARG A 113 -4.57 9.09 0.42
CA ARG A 113 -5.33 8.01 1.05
C ARG A 113 -4.48 6.74 1.03
N ILE A 114 -4.43 6.04 2.16
CA ILE A 114 -3.64 4.82 2.30
C ILE A 114 -4.42 3.72 3.00
N ALA A 115 -4.41 2.52 2.41
CA ALA A 115 -4.89 1.30 3.04
C ALA A 115 -3.66 0.56 3.59
N THR A 116 -3.45 0.67 4.88
CA THR A 116 -2.33 0.03 5.59
C THR A 116 -2.76 -0.40 6.97
N THR A 117 -2.17 -1.47 7.47
CA THR A 117 -2.31 -1.90 8.86
C THR A 117 -1.19 -1.35 9.74
N ASP A 118 -0.20 -0.68 9.15
CA ASP A 118 0.90 -0.06 9.86
C ASP A 118 0.57 1.41 10.16
N LEU A 119 -0.24 1.63 11.19
CA LEU A 119 -0.66 2.97 11.58
C LEU A 119 0.50 3.81 12.12
N ARG A 120 1.42 3.19 12.85
CA ARG A 120 2.52 3.91 13.49
C ARG A 120 3.37 4.65 12.46
N ASP A 121 3.87 3.94 11.46
CA ASP A 121 4.80 4.53 10.49
C ASP A 121 4.09 5.49 9.55
N PHE A 122 2.92 5.09 9.01
CA PHE A 122 2.19 5.95 8.08
C PHE A 122 1.49 7.14 8.75
N THR A 123 1.42 7.17 10.06
CA THR A 123 1.03 8.37 10.81
C THR A 123 2.21 9.34 10.96
N ALA A 124 3.43 8.81 11.05
CA ALA A 124 4.64 9.62 11.17
C ALA A 124 5.10 10.24 9.85
N TYR A 125 4.93 9.54 8.73
CA TYR A 125 5.33 10.05 7.42
C TYR A 125 4.53 11.28 7.04
N ARG A 126 5.15 12.20 6.29
CA ARG A 126 4.52 13.44 5.84
C ARG A 126 4.58 13.58 4.34
N LEU A 127 3.51 14.08 3.77
CA LEU A 127 3.40 14.48 2.37
C LEU A 127 3.80 15.94 2.22
N PRO A 128 4.03 16.44 0.99
CA PRO A 128 4.34 17.86 0.76
C PRO A 128 3.34 18.76 1.46
N GLY A 129 3.81 19.87 2.03
CA GLY A 129 3.01 20.76 2.85
C GLY A 129 2.75 20.25 4.25
N ASN A 130 3.55 19.29 4.73
CA ASN A 130 3.41 18.65 6.05
C ASN A 130 2.06 17.95 6.23
N LYS A 131 1.44 17.51 5.16
CA LYS A 131 0.14 16.83 5.20
C LYS A 131 0.29 15.40 5.68
N ARG A 132 -0.76 14.88 6.30
CA ARG A 132 -0.81 13.50 6.78
C ARG A 132 -1.59 12.62 5.81
N PHE A 133 -1.27 11.33 5.84
CA PHE A 133 -2.11 10.34 5.16
C PHE A 133 -3.49 10.24 5.81
N VAL A 134 -4.49 9.95 4.98
CA VAL A 134 -5.82 9.54 5.44
C VAL A 134 -5.83 8.02 5.52
N HIS A 135 -6.01 7.47 6.71
CA HIS A 135 -5.99 6.03 6.96
C HIS A 135 -7.39 5.45 6.70
N VAL A 136 -7.58 4.90 5.50
CA VAL A 136 -8.92 4.49 5.06
C VAL A 136 -9.45 3.27 5.81
N LEU A 137 -8.57 2.39 6.31
CA LEU A 137 -9.01 1.22 7.07
C LEU A 137 -9.58 1.61 8.44
N GLU A 138 -9.17 2.75 8.97
CA GLU A 138 -9.64 3.25 10.27
C GLU A 138 -11.00 3.95 10.15
N GLN A 139 -11.39 4.35 8.95
CA GLN A 139 -12.68 4.99 8.70
C GLN A 139 -13.81 3.99 8.49
N THR A 140 -13.47 2.71 8.33
CA THR A 140 -14.42 1.62 8.08
C THR A 140 -14.64 0.86 9.39
N ALA A 141 -15.47 1.42 10.22
CA ALA A 141 -15.75 0.81 11.53
C ALA A 141 -16.88 -0.21 11.45
#